data_ad6c644cf4783176857d4d1dca68339b
#
_entry.id   ad6c644cf4783176857d4d1dca68339b
#
_cell.length_a   1.000
_cell.length_b   1.000
_cell.length_c   1.000
_cell.angle_alpha   90.00
_cell.angle_beta   90.00
_cell.angle_gamma   90.00
#
_symmetry.space_group_name_H-M   'P 1'
#
loop_
_entity.id
_entity.type
_entity.pdbx_description
1 polymer ?
#
loop_
_entity_poly.entity_id
_entity_poly.type
_entity_poly.pdbx_seq_one_letter_code
_entity_poly.pdbx_strand_id
1 'polypeptide(L)'
;MSSTAERAADRGPDQDRVWTVAEHLDDILGHVHPLEPIELQLLDAQGCVLVEDVTVPGALPPFDNSSMDGYAVRTADVAAATEDHPAVLTVVGDIAAGSGDLPAVGPGEAARIMTGAPIPPGGQAVVPVEWTDGGLDSGPVTHMPARGSDPHGGSGRVRVFRPAKDAQHVRARGSDADAGELALRAGTVLGAPQIGLLAALGRATVKVRPRPRVVVLSTGSELVQPGEDVGPGRIHDSNSFQLTAAAREAGAIAYRVGAVADDAETLRAAVEDQLVRADVVVTSGGVSVGAYDVVKEAMHEVHFRKLAMQPGKPQGFGRVGPENTPLLALPGNPVSSYVSFELFVRPVIRTMLGSADIHRTILPAVCPEGVASSPKDRRQFLRGWYEPATIDGPATVSPVGGTGSHLIKAMAHSNALIVVPENVTEVAPGGEVDVVLLA
;
A
#
# COMPACT_ATOMS: atom_id res chain seq x y z
N MET A 1 -27.03 51.24 23.33
CA MET A 1 -25.69 50.90 23.81
C MET A 1 -25.79 49.77 24.84
N SER A 2 -26.12 48.57 24.37
CA SER A 2 -26.14 47.39 25.23
C SER A 2 -26.18 46.15 24.31
N SER A 3 -25.09 45.85 23.63
CA SER A 3 -25.04 44.63 22.79
C SER A 3 -23.61 44.08 22.57
N THR A 4 -22.58 44.76 23.08
CA THR A 4 -21.19 44.36 22.90
C THR A 4 -20.61 43.62 24.13
N ALA A 5 -21.26 43.72 25.30
CA ALA A 5 -20.79 43.11 26.54
C ALA A 5 -21.31 41.65 26.75
N GLU A 6 -22.44 41.28 26.13
CA GLU A 6 -23.01 39.93 26.28
C GLU A 6 -22.38 38.87 25.36
N ARG A 7 -21.66 39.26 24.29
CA ARG A 7 -20.94 38.32 23.41
C ARG A 7 -19.58 37.87 23.93
N ALA A 8 -19.11 38.40 25.05
CA ALA A 8 -17.80 38.09 25.62
C ALA A 8 -17.84 36.99 26.70
N ALA A 9 -19.01 36.53 27.13
CA ALA A 9 -19.17 35.67 28.31
C ALA A 9 -19.31 34.16 28.00
N ASP A 10 -19.34 33.75 26.72
CA ASP A 10 -19.53 32.34 26.33
C ASP A 10 -18.32 31.73 25.55
N ARG A 11 -17.13 32.28 25.76
CA ARG A 11 -15.91 31.64 25.29
C ARG A 11 -15.39 30.73 26.39
N GLY A 12 -15.64 29.43 26.24
CA GLY A 12 -15.05 28.43 27.13
C GLY A 12 -13.52 28.58 27.20
N PRO A 13 -12.89 28.17 28.32
CA PRO A 13 -11.46 28.41 28.62
C PRO A 13 -10.46 27.81 27.61
N ASP A 14 -10.90 27.05 26.62
CA ASP A 14 -10.06 26.31 25.68
C ASP A 14 -9.81 27.07 24.34
N GLN A 15 -10.56 28.12 24.02
CA GLN A 15 -10.48 28.82 22.73
C GLN A 15 -9.23 29.71 22.55
N ASP A 16 -8.59 30.13 23.64
CA ASP A 16 -7.36 30.93 23.60
C ASP A 16 -6.08 30.11 23.81
N ARG A 17 -6.20 28.84 24.17
CA ARG A 17 -5.08 27.94 24.33
C ARG A 17 -4.46 27.64 22.96
N VAL A 18 -3.12 27.63 22.90
CA VAL A 18 -2.36 27.13 21.76
C VAL A 18 -2.00 25.66 22.06
N TRP A 19 -2.47 24.77 21.22
CA TRP A 19 -2.21 23.33 21.33
C TRP A 19 -0.91 22.95 20.60
N THR A 20 -0.19 21.99 21.11
CA THR A 20 0.89 21.35 20.34
C THR A 20 0.32 20.43 19.25
N VAL A 21 1.15 20.09 18.28
CA VAL A 21 0.79 19.09 17.24
C VAL A 21 0.47 17.74 17.87
N ALA A 22 1.25 17.32 18.89
CA ALA A 22 1.05 16.06 19.58
C ALA A 22 -0.27 16.03 20.36
N GLU A 23 -0.56 17.05 21.20
CA GLU A 23 -1.79 17.11 21.96
C GLU A 23 -3.04 17.07 21.07
N HIS A 24 -3.00 17.74 19.91
CA HIS A 24 -4.13 17.70 18.97
C HIS A 24 -4.30 16.34 18.31
N LEU A 25 -3.20 15.70 17.95
CA LEU A 25 -3.24 14.34 17.39
C LEU A 25 -3.73 13.32 18.41
N ASP A 26 -3.23 13.39 19.65
CA ASP A 26 -3.64 12.49 20.74
C ASP A 26 -5.14 12.61 21.03
N ASP A 27 -5.66 13.84 21.04
CA ASP A 27 -7.11 14.07 21.20
C ASP A 27 -7.92 13.46 20.04
N ILE A 28 -7.49 13.63 18.80
CA ILE A 28 -8.14 13.01 17.63
C ILE A 28 -8.12 11.48 17.76
N LEU A 29 -6.94 10.88 17.99
CA LEU A 29 -6.77 9.43 18.06
C LEU A 29 -7.50 8.81 19.25
N GLY A 30 -7.69 9.56 20.35
CA GLY A 30 -8.51 9.13 21.48
C GLY A 30 -9.99 8.86 21.14
N HIS A 31 -10.45 9.37 19.98
CA HIS A 31 -11.83 9.20 19.51
C HIS A 31 -11.95 8.31 18.27
N VAL A 32 -10.84 7.71 17.83
CA VAL A 32 -10.78 6.87 16.61
C VAL A 32 -10.40 5.45 16.98
N HIS A 33 -11.16 4.48 16.47
CA HIS A 33 -10.92 3.07 16.70
C HIS A 33 -10.77 2.32 15.37
N PRO A 34 -10.03 1.20 15.38
CA PRO A 34 -9.99 0.32 14.22
C PRO A 34 -11.40 -0.13 13.81
N LEU A 35 -11.69 -0.15 12.52
CA LEU A 35 -12.97 -0.63 12.00
C LEU A 35 -13.22 -2.09 12.36
N GLU A 36 -14.49 -2.48 12.49
CA GLU A 36 -14.83 -3.87 12.76
C GLU A 36 -14.40 -4.80 11.63
N PRO A 37 -13.83 -5.96 11.96
CA PRO A 37 -13.41 -6.92 10.95
C PRO A 37 -14.59 -7.49 10.16
N ILE A 38 -14.39 -7.65 8.86
CA ILE A 38 -15.34 -8.28 7.94
C ILE A 38 -14.67 -9.39 7.14
N GLU A 39 -15.46 -10.29 6.59
CA GLU A 39 -14.98 -11.32 5.68
C GLU A 39 -15.17 -10.84 4.24
N LEU A 40 -14.09 -10.86 3.44
CA LEU A 40 -14.08 -10.42 2.05
C LEU A 40 -13.52 -11.50 1.13
N GLN A 41 -13.95 -11.47 -0.14
CA GLN A 41 -13.30 -12.20 -1.22
C GLN A 41 -11.87 -11.69 -1.40
N LEU A 42 -10.95 -12.53 -1.89
CA LEU A 42 -9.53 -12.19 -1.93
C LEU A 42 -9.23 -10.87 -2.66
N LEU A 43 -9.82 -10.64 -3.83
CA LEU A 43 -9.56 -9.41 -4.58
C LEU A 43 -10.13 -8.15 -3.91
N ASP A 44 -11.28 -8.29 -3.22
CA ASP A 44 -11.88 -7.19 -2.47
C ASP A 44 -11.08 -6.86 -1.20
N ALA A 45 -10.32 -7.83 -0.70
CA ALA A 45 -9.46 -7.67 0.47
C ALA A 45 -8.13 -6.96 0.17
N GLN A 46 -7.84 -6.62 -1.09
CA GLN A 46 -6.61 -5.91 -1.44
C GLN A 46 -6.51 -4.56 -0.74
N GLY A 47 -5.38 -4.32 -0.06
CA GLY A 47 -5.13 -3.10 0.72
C GLY A 47 -5.77 -3.10 2.12
N CYS A 48 -6.56 -4.13 2.47
CA CYS A 48 -7.06 -4.35 3.83
C CYS A 48 -5.99 -4.97 4.73
N VAL A 49 -6.22 -4.95 6.04
CA VAL A 49 -5.32 -5.53 7.04
C VAL A 49 -5.89 -6.84 7.56
N LEU A 50 -5.11 -7.91 7.47
CA LEU A 50 -5.45 -9.24 7.97
C LEU A 50 -5.60 -9.21 9.50
N VAL A 51 -6.65 -9.83 10.06
CA VAL A 51 -6.91 -9.79 11.51
C VAL A 51 -6.61 -11.08 12.24
N GLU A 52 -6.26 -12.13 11.52
CA GLU A 52 -5.92 -13.44 12.06
C GLU A 52 -4.68 -14.01 11.38
N ASP A 53 -3.94 -14.86 12.07
CA ASP A 53 -2.84 -15.60 11.49
C ASP A 53 -3.38 -16.63 10.49
N VAL A 54 -2.75 -16.72 9.33
CA VAL A 54 -3.06 -17.74 8.32
C VAL A 54 -1.95 -18.78 8.31
N THR A 55 -2.33 -20.03 8.54
CA THR A 55 -1.41 -21.17 8.45
C THR A 55 -1.61 -21.93 7.14
N VAL A 56 -0.56 -22.59 6.71
CA VAL A 56 -0.54 -23.45 5.51
C VAL A 56 -1.37 -24.71 5.78
N PRO A 57 -2.48 -24.97 5.07
CA PRO A 57 -3.35 -26.11 5.34
C PRO A 57 -2.79 -27.43 4.85
N GLY A 58 -1.90 -27.42 3.87
CA GLY A 58 -1.24 -28.57 3.27
C GLY A 58 0.09 -28.13 2.66
N ALA A 59 0.98 -29.07 2.42
CA ALA A 59 2.29 -28.77 1.83
C ALA A 59 2.19 -27.96 0.52
N LEU A 60 3.11 -27.03 0.31
CA LEU A 60 3.23 -26.23 -0.91
C LEU A 60 4.62 -26.40 -1.51
N PRO A 61 4.77 -26.97 -2.73
CA PRO A 61 3.70 -27.58 -3.53
C PRO A 61 3.13 -28.84 -2.88
N PRO A 62 1.89 -29.27 -3.27
CA PRO A 62 1.20 -30.40 -2.62
C PRO A 62 1.76 -31.79 -2.99
N PHE A 63 2.60 -31.88 -4.00
CA PHE A 63 3.25 -33.11 -4.48
C PHE A 63 4.60 -32.80 -5.12
N ASP A 64 5.44 -33.86 -5.24
CA ASP A 64 6.69 -33.75 -5.99
C ASP A 64 6.37 -33.50 -7.46
N ASN A 65 7.02 -32.50 -8.07
CA ASN A 65 6.74 -32.10 -9.44
C ASN A 65 8.00 -31.74 -10.22
N SER A 66 7.90 -31.81 -11.54
CA SER A 66 9.02 -31.47 -12.42
C SER A 66 9.29 -29.94 -12.42
N SER A 67 10.56 -29.57 -12.33
CA SER A 67 11.00 -28.18 -12.54
C SER A 67 11.33 -27.86 -14.01
N MET A 68 11.34 -28.86 -14.89
CA MET A 68 11.74 -28.77 -16.30
C MET A 68 10.77 -29.56 -17.19
N ASP A 69 10.67 -29.18 -18.44
CA ASP A 69 10.12 -30.02 -19.48
C ASP A 69 11.16 -31.08 -19.86
N GLY A 70 10.77 -32.34 -19.91
CA GLY A 70 11.73 -33.39 -20.16
C GLY A 70 11.17 -34.82 -19.99
N TYR A 71 11.94 -35.69 -19.37
CA TYR A 71 11.60 -37.09 -19.17
C TYR A 71 11.87 -37.51 -17.72
N ALA A 72 10.86 -38.01 -17.04
CA ALA A 72 10.99 -38.66 -15.75
C ALA A 72 11.63 -40.01 -15.94
N VAL A 73 12.73 -40.26 -15.22
CA VAL A 73 13.57 -41.48 -15.40
C VAL A 73 13.95 -42.07 -14.05
N ARG A 74 14.38 -43.30 -14.07
CA ARG A 74 15.15 -43.93 -12.99
C ARG A 74 16.62 -43.55 -13.17
N THR A 75 17.26 -43.09 -12.12
CA THR A 75 18.65 -42.59 -12.19
C THR A 75 19.65 -43.69 -12.60
N ALA A 76 19.39 -44.96 -12.20
CA ALA A 76 20.20 -46.08 -12.58
C ALA A 76 20.25 -46.32 -14.11
N ASP A 77 19.15 -46.04 -14.81
CA ASP A 77 19.05 -46.31 -16.26
C ASP A 77 19.78 -45.25 -17.11
N VAL A 78 20.13 -44.11 -16.53
CA VAL A 78 20.85 -43.00 -17.20
C VAL A 78 22.24 -42.75 -16.60
N ALA A 79 22.66 -43.47 -15.58
CA ALA A 79 23.90 -43.24 -14.85
C ALA A 79 25.17 -43.25 -15.74
N ALA A 80 25.18 -44.05 -16.79
CA ALA A 80 26.30 -44.19 -17.74
C ALA A 80 26.09 -43.41 -19.05
N ALA A 81 25.04 -42.58 -19.16
CA ALA A 81 24.71 -41.84 -20.38
C ALA A 81 25.78 -40.81 -20.74
N THR A 82 26.22 -40.80 -21.99
CA THR A 82 27.14 -39.82 -22.58
C THR A 82 26.67 -39.44 -23.98
N GLU A 83 27.26 -38.46 -24.58
CA GLU A 83 26.96 -38.04 -25.96
C GLU A 83 27.31 -39.14 -26.98
N ASP A 84 28.41 -39.90 -26.73
CA ASP A 84 28.84 -40.99 -27.59
C ASP A 84 28.08 -42.32 -27.30
N HIS A 85 27.59 -42.47 -26.07
CA HIS A 85 26.88 -43.66 -25.61
C HIS A 85 25.61 -43.26 -24.87
N PRO A 86 24.56 -42.79 -25.60
CA PRO A 86 23.33 -42.37 -24.97
C PRO A 86 22.56 -43.55 -24.36
N ALA A 87 21.90 -43.32 -23.23
CA ALA A 87 20.92 -44.24 -22.70
C ALA A 87 19.65 -44.20 -23.56
N VAL A 88 19.17 -45.38 -23.99
CA VAL A 88 17.94 -45.48 -24.81
C VAL A 88 16.82 -46.03 -23.94
N LEU A 89 15.77 -45.20 -23.72
CA LEU A 89 14.65 -45.58 -22.87
C LEU A 89 13.36 -45.63 -23.68
N THR A 90 12.46 -46.54 -23.30
CA THR A 90 11.11 -46.62 -23.86
C THR A 90 10.22 -45.61 -23.20
N VAL A 91 9.53 -44.77 -23.98
CA VAL A 91 8.58 -43.76 -23.45
C VAL A 91 7.23 -44.43 -23.19
N VAL A 92 6.83 -44.51 -21.91
CA VAL A 92 5.61 -45.22 -21.48
C VAL A 92 4.39 -44.32 -21.33
N GLY A 93 4.56 -43.01 -21.44
CA GLY A 93 3.45 -42.06 -21.35
C GLY A 93 3.88 -40.61 -21.39
N ASP A 94 2.88 -39.72 -21.34
CA ASP A 94 3.05 -38.26 -21.37
C ASP A 94 2.26 -37.63 -20.20
N ILE A 95 2.96 -36.89 -19.34
CA ILE A 95 2.41 -36.31 -18.10
C ILE A 95 2.38 -34.78 -18.24
N ALA A 96 1.22 -34.27 -18.54
CA ALA A 96 0.98 -32.81 -18.51
C ALA A 96 0.71 -32.31 -17.08
N ALA A 97 0.90 -31.03 -16.85
CA ALA A 97 0.43 -30.39 -15.60
C ALA A 97 -1.08 -30.61 -15.45
N GLY A 98 -1.52 -31.07 -14.27
CA GLY A 98 -2.92 -31.43 -14.01
C GLY A 98 -3.33 -32.84 -14.40
N SER A 99 -2.40 -33.68 -14.89
CA SER A 99 -2.68 -35.09 -15.16
C SER A 99 -3.00 -35.86 -13.88
N GLY A 100 -4.11 -36.62 -13.88
CA GLY A 100 -4.49 -37.52 -12.78
C GLY A 100 -3.93 -38.93 -12.94
N ASP A 101 -3.74 -39.38 -14.19
CA ASP A 101 -3.18 -40.67 -14.51
C ASP A 101 -1.66 -40.57 -14.71
N LEU A 102 -0.91 -41.30 -13.90
CA LEU A 102 0.54 -41.31 -13.94
C LEU A 102 1.04 -42.70 -14.37
N PRO A 103 1.67 -42.82 -15.54
CA PRO A 103 2.29 -44.10 -15.97
C PRO A 103 3.44 -44.44 -15.02
N ALA A 104 3.53 -45.67 -14.58
CA ALA A 104 4.68 -46.13 -13.79
C ALA A 104 5.91 -46.25 -14.69
N VAL A 105 7.06 -45.77 -14.20
CA VAL A 105 8.35 -45.83 -14.89
C VAL A 105 9.14 -47.04 -14.35
N GLY A 106 9.22 -48.10 -15.16
CA GLY A 106 10.01 -49.31 -14.88
C GLY A 106 11.48 -49.21 -15.35
N PRO A 107 12.27 -50.28 -15.17
CA PRO A 107 13.64 -50.34 -15.69
C PRO A 107 13.70 -50.20 -17.21
N GLY A 108 14.55 -49.29 -17.71
CA GLY A 108 14.69 -49.02 -19.15
C GLY A 108 13.54 -48.18 -19.73
N GLU A 109 12.70 -47.58 -18.88
CA GLU A 109 11.56 -46.79 -19.28
C GLU A 109 11.72 -45.34 -18.85
N ALA A 110 10.98 -44.41 -19.50
CA ALA A 110 10.85 -43.02 -19.19
C ALA A 110 9.42 -42.53 -19.43
N ALA A 111 8.98 -41.58 -18.68
CA ALA A 111 7.73 -40.86 -18.97
C ALA A 111 8.06 -39.44 -19.39
N ARG A 112 7.51 -38.98 -20.51
CA ARG A 112 7.57 -37.59 -20.91
C ARG A 112 6.82 -36.74 -19.88
N ILE A 113 7.40 -35.63 -19.43
CA ILE A 113 6.85 -34.84 -18.34
C ILE A 113 7.02 -33.34 -18.60
N MET A 114 5.99 -32.57 -18.29
CA MET A 114 6.00 -31.14 -18.41
C MET A 114 6.28 -30.47 -17.04
N THR A 115 6.82 -29.27 -17.07
CA THR A 115 7.05 -28.43 -15.87
C THR A 115 5.78 -28.33 -15.04
N GLY A 116 5.89 -28.57 -13.73
CA GLY A 116 4.75 -28.55 -12.79
C GLY A 116 3.93 -29.85 -12.77
N ALA A 117 4.19 -30.80 -13.66
CA ALA A 117 3.51 -32.07 -13.64
C ALA A 117 4.04 -32.98 -12.50
N PRO A 118 3.18 -33.81 -11.87
CA PRO A 118 3.58 -34.69 -10.78
C PRO A 118 4.57 -35.75 -11.25
N ILE A 119 5.56 -36.06 -10.41
CA ILE A 119 6.52 -37.12 -10.68
C ILE A 119 5.80 -38.48 -10.64
N PRO A 120 5.93 -39.31 -11.69
CA PRO A 120 5.25 -40.60 -11.74
C PRO A 120 5.90 -41.64 -10.81
N PRO A 121 5.14 -42.68 -10.41
CA PRO A 121 5.70 -43.82 -9.68
C PRO A 121 6.93 -44.41 -10.38
N GLY A 122 8.03 -44.60 -9.66
CA GLY A 122 9.30 -45.09 -10.19
C GLY A 122 10.20 -44.01 -10.80
N GLY A 123 9.70 -42.80 -11.11
CA GLY A 123 10.53 -41.68 -11.51
C GLY A 123 11.34 -41.17 -10.31
N GLN A 124 12.66 -41.01 -10.49
CA GLN A 124 13.59 -40.56 -9.45
C GLN A 124 14.23 -39.23 -9.79
N ALA A 125 14.25 -38.86 -11.07
CA ALA A 125 14.78 -37.59 -11.57
C ALA A 125 14.06 -37.19 -12.85
N VAL A 126 14.20 -35.93 -13.24
CA VAL A 126 13.79 -35.45 -14.57
C VAL A 126 15.05 -35.08 -15.36
N VAL A 127 15.18 -35.68 -16.54
CA VAL A 127 16.18 -35.30 -17.53
C VAL A 127 15.57 -34.17 -18.38
N PRO A 128 16.16 -32.95 -18.40
CA PRO A 128 15.68 -31.87 -19.28
C PRO A 128 15.68 -32.32 -20.75
N VAL A 129 14.71 -31.85 -21.50
CA VAL A 129 14.59 -32.19 -22.93
C VAL A 129 15.85 -31.87 -23.72
N GLU A 130 16.60 -30.83 -23.33
CA GLU A 130 17.85 -30.42 -23.95
C GLU A 130 18.99 -31.44 -23.80
N TRP A 131 18.82 -32.39 -22.88
CA TRP A 131 19.76 -33.51 -22.69
C TRP A 131 19.30 -34.77 -23.40
N THR A 132 18.30 -34.64 -24.29
CA THR A 132 17.70 -35.77 -25.03
C THR A 132 17.54 -35.44 -26.51
N ASP A 133 17.23 -36.44 -27.33
CA ASP A 133 16.83 -36.27 -28.72
C ASP A 133 15.33 -35.95 -28.88
N GLY A 134 14.59 -35.74 -27.77
CA GLY A 134 13.16 -35.49 -27.80
C GLY A 134 12.32 -36.64 -28.37
N GLY A 135 12.91 -37.84 -28.57
CA GLY A 135 12.26 -38.97 -29.22
C GLY A 135 12.25 -38.88 -30.74
N LEU A 136 13.11 -38.05 -31.33
CA LEU A 136 13.18 -37.81 -32.79
C LEU A 136 14.28 -38.67 -33.49
N ASP A 137 14.96 -39.50 -32.74
CA ASP A 137 16.08 -40.36 -33.24
C ASP A 137 17.21 -39.50 -33.85
N SER A 138 17.47 -38.35 -33.24
CA SER A 138 18.42 -37.30 -33.69
C SER A 138 19.44 -36.97 -32.59
N GLY A 139 20.20 -35.90 -32.76
CA GLY A 139 21.00 -35.29 -31.68
C GLY A 139 20.13 -34.51 -30.67
N PRO A 140 20.78 -33.86 -29.64
CA PRO A 140 20.08 -33.09 -28.63
C PRO A 140 19.16 -32.04 -29.23
N VAL A 141 17.96 -31.88 -28.67
CA VAL A 141 16.96 -30.87 -29.08
C VAL A 141 16.96 -29.70 -28.11
N THR A 142 16.39 -28.60 -28.52
CA THR A 142 16.31 -27.37 -27.70
C THR A 142 14.93 -27.10 -27.12
N HIS A 143 13.95 -27.91 -27.45
CA HIS A 143 12.56 -27.78 -26.97
C HIS A 143 11.85 -29.11 -27.06
N MET A 144 10.81 -29.27 -26.23
CA MET A 144 9.96 -30.45 -26.25
C MET A 144 9.18 -30.50 -27.58
N PRO A 145 9.32 -31.58 -28.38
CA PRO A 145 8.55 -31.72 -29.60
C PRO A 145 7.04 -31.73 -29.33
N ALA A 146 6.28 -31.27 -30.30
CA ALA A 146 4.81 -31.31 -30.20
C ALA A 146 4.34 -32.79 -30.01
N ARG A 147 3.26 -32.97 -29.28
CA ARG A 147 2.60 -34.26 -29.10
C ARG A 147 2.20 -34.81 -30.49
N GLY A 148 2.64 -36.02 -30.80
CA GLY A 148 2.19 -36.70 -32.02
C GLY A 148 0.71 -37.04 -31.99
N SER A 149 0.19 -37.60 -33.06
CA SER A 149 -1.23 -37.96 -33.22
C SER A 149 -1.71 -39.11 -32.30
N ASP A 150 -0.84 -39.70 -31.49
CA ASP A 150 -1.21 -40.72 -30.51
C ASP A 150 -1.80 -40.03 -29.24
N PRO A 151 -3.08 -40.26 -28.92
CA PRO A 151 -3.72 -39.69 -27.74
C PRO A 151 -3.08 -40.14 -26.41
N HIS A 152 -2.39 -41.26 -26.39
CA HIS A 152 -1.72 -41.83 -25.22
C HIS A 152 -0.24 -41.45 -25.12
N GLY A 153 0.33 -40.76 -26.12
CA GLY A 153 1.64 -40.09 -26.08
C GLY A 153 2.86 -40.95 -25.79
N GLY A 154 2.71 -42.27 -25.78
CA GLY A 154 3.65 -43.18 -25.20
C GLY A 154 4.35 -44.12 -26.17
N SER A 155 4.30 -43.91 -27.48
CA SER A 155 4.95 -44.79 -28.41
C SER A 155 6.27 -44.22 -28.92
N GLY A 156 7.35 -44.70 -28.45
CA GLY A 156 8.66 -44.31 -28.95
C GLY A 156 9.79 -44.59 -27.97
N ARG A 157 10.96 -44.20 -28.37
CA ARG A 157 12.17 -44.24 -27.55
C ARG A 157 12.75 -42.86 -27.44
N VAL A 158 13.41 -42.59 -26.34
CA VAL A 158 14.18 -41.35 -26.13
C VAL A 158 15.63 -41.69 -25.86
N ARG A 159 16.54 -40.95 -26.47
CA ARG A 159 17.99 -41.02 -26.19
C ARG A 159 18.34 -39.96 -25.19
N VAL A 160 18.95 -40.34 -24.09
CA VAL A 160 19.44 -39.45 -23.02
C VAL A 160 20.96 -39.38 -23.13
N PHE A 161 21.50 -38.18 -23.28
CA PHE A 161 22.92 -37.93 -23.54
C PHE A 161 23.71 -37.55 -22.28
N ARG A 162 23.04 -37.32 -21.14
CA ARG A 162 23.70 -36.95 -19.88
C ARG A 162 23.05 -37.66 -18.70
N PRO A 163 23.85 -38.06 -17.69
CA PRO A 163 23.31 -38.66 -16.48
C PRO A 163 22.52 -37.67 -15.65
N ALA A 164 21.53 -38.13 -14.91
CA ALA A 164 20.81 -37.37 -13.89
C ALA A 164 21.06 -38.00 -12.51
N LYS A 165 21.21 -37.16 -11.50
CA LYS A 165 21.31 -37.56 -10.09
C LYS A 165 19.91 -37.70 -9.50
N ASP A 166 19.82 -38.41 -8.37
CA ASP A 166 18.57 -38.55 -7.63
C ASP A 166 17.99 -37.18 -7.25
N ALA A 167 16.68 -37.05 -7.36
CA ALA A 167 15.90 -35.82 -7.18
C ALA A 167 16.31 -34.66 -8.09
N GLN A 168 17.15 -34.87 -9.11
CA GLN A 168 17.54 -33.78 -10.02
C GLN A 168 16.34 -33.30 -10.82
N HIS A 169 16.14 -31.96 -10.83
CA HIS A 169 14.99 -31.28 -11.45
C HIS A 169 13.62 -31.70 -10.92
N VAL A 170 13.57 -32.19 -9.68
CA VAL A 170 12.36 -32.46 -8.94
C VAL A 170 12.19 -31.38 -7.87
N ARG A 171 11.05 -30.72 -7.85
CA ARG A 171 10.63 -29.86 -6.72
C ARG A 171 9.90 -30.77 -5.75
N ALA A 172 10.47 -30.91 -4.57
CA ALA A 172 9.87 -31.76 -3.54
C ALA A 172 8.57 -31.13 -3.00
N ARG A 173 7.62 -31.99 -2.65
CA ARG A 173 6.44 -31.60 -1.88
C ARG A 173 6.88 -30.83 -0.64
N GLY A 174 6.23 -29.67 -0.37
CA GLY A 174 6.54 -28.84 0.79
C GLY A 174 7.83 -28.02 0.68
N SER A 175 8.49 -27.97 -0.50
CA SER A 175 9.75 -27.22 -0.65
C SER A 175 9.62 -25.70 -0.52
N ASP A 176 8.40 -25.16 -0.56
CA ASP A 176 8.10 -23.76 -0.29
C ASP A 176 7.55 -23.55 1.13
N ALA A 177 6.59 -24.40 1.54
CA ALA A 177 6.06 -24.37 2.90
C ALA A 177 5.43 -25.72 3.29
N ASP A 178 5.61 -26.12 4.55
CA ASP A 178 4.99 -27.32 5.10
C ASP A 178 3.64 -27.02 5.77
N ALA A 179 2.82 -28.07 5.90
CA ALA A 179 1.54 -27.98 6.58
C ALA A 179 1.70 -27.53 8.04
N GLY A 180 0.90 -26.55 8.46
CA GLY A 180 0.94 -25.97 9.80
C GLY A 180 1.89 -24.79 9.97
N GLU A 181 2.77 -24.51 8.99
CA GLU A 181 3.60 -23.31 9.03
C GLU A 181 2.76 -22.02 8.95
N LEU A 182 3.29 -20.97 9.56
CA LEU A 182 2.67 -19.64 9.49
C LEU A 182 2.92 -19.03 8.10
N ALA A 183 1.85 -18.86 7.32
CA ALA A 183 1.91 -18.23 6.00
C ALA A 183 1.88 -16.70 6.06
N LEU A 184 0.93 -16.14 6.83
CA LEU A 184 0.78 -14.70 7.01
C LEU A 184 0.38 -14.40 8.45
N ARG A 185 0.94 -13.33 9.01
CA ARG A 185 0.59 -12.84 10.36
C ARG A 185 -0.61 -11.92 10.33
N ALA A 186 -1.38 -11.91 11.39
CA ALA A 186 -2.32 -10.82 11.68
C ALA A 186 -1.58 -9.47 11.65
N GLY A 187 -2.24 -8.41 11.16
CA GLY A 187 -1.63 -7.11 10.94
C GLY A 187 -0.95 -6.95 9.56
N THR A 188 -0.84 -8.01 8.76
CA THR A 188 -0.31 -7.92 7.40
C THR A 188 -1.27 -7.16 6.49
N VAL A 189 -0.76 -6.15 5.78
CA VAL A 189 -1.50 -5.49 4.69
C VAL A 189 -1.48 -6.40 3.47
N LEU A 190 -2.66 -6.70 2.91
CA LEU A 190 -2.81 -7.61 1.79
C LEU A 190 -2.49 -6.92 0.45
N GLY A 191 -1.27 -7.10 -0.02
CA GLY A 191 -0.83 -6.72 -1.37
C GLY A 191 -0.96 -7.89 -2.35
N ALA A 192 -0.50 -7.69 -3.59
CA ALA A 192 -0.59 -8.71 -4.64
C ALA A 192 0.08 -10.05 -4.28
N PRO A 193 1.30 -10.08 -3.69
CA PRO A 193 1.93 -11.34 -3.28
C PRO A 193 1.14 -12.10 -2.20
N GLN A 194 0.57 -11.37 -1.22
CA GLN A 194 -0.22 -11.97 -0.13
C GLN A 194 -1.54 -12.56 -0.66
N ILE A 195 -2.20 -11.85 -1.58
CA ILE A 195 -3.41 -12.36 -2.26
C ILE A 195 -3.07 -13.62 -3.06
N GLY A 196 -1.94 -13.62 -3.79
CA GLY A 196 -1.47 -14.79 -4.54
C GLY A 196 -1.20 -16.00 -3.63
N LEU A 197 -0.55 -15.78 -2.48
CA LEU A 197 -0.31 -16.84 -1.51
C LEU A 197 -1.61 -17.38 -0.93
N LEU A 198 -2.54 -16.53 -0.51
CA LEU A 198 -3.86 -16.96 0.00
C LEU A 198 -4.63 -17.80 -1.02
N ALA A 199 -4.59 -17.42 -2.30
CA ALA A 199 -5.19 -18.18 -3.38
C ALA A 199 -4.50 -19.55 -3.56
N ALA A 200 -3.15 -19.61 -3.51
CA ALA A 200 -2.39 -20.86 -3.59
C ALA A 200 -2.68 -21.80 -2.40
N LEU A 201 -3.01 -21.24 -1.22
CA LEU A 201 -3.45 -21.98 -0.05
C LEU A 201 -4.93 -22.43 -0.12
N GLY A 202 -5.64 -22.11 -1.21
CA GLY A 202 -7.04 -22.51 -1.42
C GLY A 202 -8.06 -21.67 -0.63
N ARG A 203 -7.67 -20.49 -0.13
CA ARG A 203 -8.60 -19.57 0.54
C ARG A 203 -9.44 -18.85 -0.51
N ALA A 204 -10.77 -18.85 -0.35
CA ALA A 204 -11.68 -18.06 -1.16
C ALA A 204 -11.93 -16.68 -0.54
N THR A 205 -11.97 -16.63 0.78
CA THR A 205 -12.23 -15.44 1.60
C THR A 205 -11.20 -15.31 2.72
N VAL A 206 -11.11 -14.10 3.26
CA VAL A 206 -10.26 -13.78 4.42
C VAL A 206 -10.94 -12.78 5.32
N LYS A 207 -10.66 -12.87 6.63
CA LYS A 207 -11.13 -11.93 7.64
C LYS A 207 -10.15 -10.77 7.76
N VAL A 208 -10.62 -9.57 7.45
CA VAL A 208 -9.80 -8.36 7.37
C VAL A 208 -10.49 -7.16 8.04
N ARG A 209 -9.71 -6.15 8.41
CA ARG A 209 -10.23 -4.80 8.62
C ARG A 209 -10.40 -4.13 7.27
N PRO A 210 -11.59 -3.62 6.97
CA PRO A 210 -11.84 -2.96 5.69
C PRO A 210 -11.10 -1.62 5.60
N ARG A 211 -10.93 -1.16 4.39
CA ARG A 211 -10.40 0.17 4.12
C ARG A 211 -11.43 1.23 4.53
N PRO A 212 -11.06 2.24 5.36
CA PRO A 212 -12.00 3.27 5.77
C PRO A 212 -12.47 4.11 4.57
N ARG A 213 -13.73 4.50 4.59
CA ARG A 213 -14.37 5.35 3.58
C ARG A 213 -14.20 6.81 4.00
N VAL A 214 -13.38 7.55 3.26
CA VAL A 214 -13.09 8.95 3.53
C VAL A 214 -13.79 9.83 2.50
N VAL A 215 -14.59 10.77 2.96
CA VAL A 215 -15.22 11.78 2.10
C VAL A 215 -14.47 13.11 2.24
N VAL A 216 -14.10 13.71 1.12
CA VAL A 216 -13.36 14.97 1.03
C VAL A 216 -14.22 16.03 0.37
N LEU A 217 -14.36 17.17 1.06
CA LEU A 217 -15.04 18.37 0.56
C LEU A 217 -14.09 19.59 0.64
N SER A 218 -14.14 20.46 -0.36
CA SER A 218 -13.57 21.82 -0.27
C SER A 218 -14.68 22.84 -0.06
N THR A 219 -14.44 23.86 0.75
CA THR A 219 -15.35 25.00 0.90
C THR A 219 -14.71 26.25 0.35
N GLY A 220 -15.48 27.03 -0.39
CA GLY A 220 -15.02 28.28 -0.98
C GLY A 220 -15.86 28.67 -2.20
N SER A 221 -16.51 29.82 -2.15
CA SER A 221 -17.28 30.35 -3.28
C SER A 221 -16.40 30.82 -4.44
N GLU A 222 -15.07 30.95 -4.20
CA GLU A 222 -14.05 31.22 -5.21
C GLU A 222 -13.65 29.98 -6.03
N LEU A 223 -14.04 28.78 -5.57
CA LEU A 223 -13.57 27.53 -6.16
C LEU A 223 -14.38 27.14 -7.39
N VAL A 224 -13.68 26.78 -8.47
CA VAL A 224 -14.24 26.17 -9.68
C VAL A 224 -13.60 24.80 -9.95
N GLN A 225 -14.30 23.96 -10.70
CA GLN A 225 -13.76 22.64 -11.05
C GLN A 225 -12.59 22.76 -12.04
N PRO A 226 -11.57 21.92 -11.94
CA PRO A 226 -10.55 21.83 -12.99
C PRO A 226 -11.18 21.54 -14.36
N GLY A 227 -10.77 22.29 -15.38
CA GLY A 227 -11.33 22.24 -16.73
C GLY A 227 -12.41 23.27 -17.02
N GLU A 228 -12.93 23.95 -16.00
CA GLU A 228 -13.83 25.11 -16.17
C GLU A 228 -13.05 26.42 -16.29
N ASP A 229 -13.64 27.43 -16.92
CA ASP A 229 -13.02 28.75 -17.03
C ASP A 229 -12.93 29.43 -15.67
N VAL A 230 -11.74 29.92 -15.34
CA VAL A 230 -11.50 30.71 -14.14
C VAL A 230 -11.89 32.17 -14.39
N GLY A 231 -13.07 32.57 -13.95
CA GLY A 231 -13.49 33.97 -14.00
C GLY A 231 -12.72 34.83 -12.97
N PRO A 232 -12.93 36.15 -12.98
CA PRO A 232 -12.28 37.05 -12.03
C PRO A 232 -12.54 36.66 -10.56
N GLY A 233 -11.46 36.62 -9.77
CA GLY A 233 -11.53 36.30 -8.34
C GLY A 233 -11.74 34.83 -8.00
N ARG A 234 -11.74 33.92 -8.99
CA ARG A 234 -11.88 32.48 -8.79
C ARG A 234 -10.57 31.72 -9.01
N ILE A 235 -10.48 30.53 -8.43
CA ILE A 235 -9.36 29.63 -8.55
C ILE A 235 -9.87 28.19 -8.72
N HIS A 236 -9.06 27.29 -9.30
CA HIS A 236 -9.41 25.88 -9.36
C HIS A 236 -9.30 25.20 -8.00
N ASP A 237 -10.27 24.34 -7.68
CA ASP A 237 -10.22 23.48 -6.50
C ASP A 237 -9.09 22.45 -6.61
N SER A 238 -7.97 22.73 -5.99
CA SER A 238 -6.83 21.81 -5.92
C SER A 238 -6.88 20.92 -4.68
N ASN A 239 -7.46 21.40 -3.57
CA ASN A 239 -7.41 20.74 -2.28
C ASN A 239 -8.22 19.44 -2.27
N SER A 240 -9.45 19.44 -2.80
CA SER A 240 -10.25 18.22 -2.82
C SER A 240 -9.59 17.10 -3.63
N PHE A 241 -8.88 17.44 -4.71
CA PHE A 241 -8.11 16.45 -5.50
C PHE A 241 -6.89 15.94 -4.73
N GLN A 242 -6.07 16.85 -4.18
CA GLN A 242 -4.86 16.52 -3.43
C GLN A 242 -5.19 15.64 -2.22
N LEU A 243 -6.18 16.03 -1.41
CA LEU A 243 -6.56 15.30 -0.20
C LEU A 243 -7.21 13.96 -0.51
N THR A 244 -7.99 13.86 -1.60
CA THR A 244 -8.56 12.58 -2.03
C THR A 244 -7.46 11.61 -2.50
N ALA A 245 -6.47 12.10 -3.24
CA ALA A 245 -5.31 11.30 -3.64
C ALA A 245 -4.53 10.83 -2.41
N ALA A 246 -4.22 11.74 -1.47
CA ALA A 246 -3.52 11.43 -0.24
C ALA A 246 -4.28 10.41 0.64
N ALA A 247 -5.61 10.50 0.71
CA ALA A 247 -6.43 9.52 1.43
C ALA A 247 -6.34 8.11 0.81
N ARG A 248 -6.32 8.02 -0.52
CA ARG A 248 -6.10 6.74 -1.23
C ARG A 248 -4.71 6.17 -0.95
N GLU A 249 -3.67 6.99 -0.98
CA GLU A 249 -2.31 6.59 -0.61
C GLU A 249 -2.20 6.13 0.85
N ALA A 250 -2.96 6.75 1.76
CA ALA A 250 -3.02 6.34 3.16
C ALA A 250 -3.75 4.99 3.37
N GLY A 251 -4.42 4.47 2.34
CA GLY A 251 -5.12 3.17 2.35
C GLY A 251 -6.65 3.27 2.38
N ALA A 252 -7.24 4.47 2.32
CA ALA A 252 -8.69 4.65 2.34
C ALA A 252 -9.35 4.38 0.97
N ILE A 253 -10.67 4.13 1.00
CA ILE A 253 -11.55 4.32 -0.14
C ILE A 253 -12.01 5.79 -0.07
N ALA A 254 -11.50 6.64 -0.97
CA ALA A 254 -11.75 8.08 -0.88
C ALA A 254 -12.70 8.58 -1.97
N TYR A 255 -13.69 9.35 -1.54
CA TYR A 255 -14.71 10.00 -2.35
C TYR A 255 -14.53 11.52 -2.31
N ARG A 256 -14.51 12.14 -3.47
CA ARG A 256 -14.49 13.59 -3.61
C ARG A 256 -15.90 14.10 -3.90
N VAL A 257 -16.38 15.01 -3.08
CA VAL A 257 -17.67 15.70 -3.30
C VAL A 257 -17.47 16.96 -4.16
N GLY A 258 -16.29 17.60 -4.05
CA GLY A 258 -15.96 18.83 -4.74
C GLY A 258 -16.14 20.06 -3.87
N ALA A 259 -16.20 21.24 -4.51
CA ALA A 259 -16.38 22.49 -3.82
C ALA A 259 -17.83 22.73 -3.41
N VAL A 260 -18.04 23.12 -2.16
CA VAL A 260 -19.33 23.53 -1.58
C VAL A 260 -19.27 25.03 -1.35
N ALA A 261 -20.35 25.72 -1.63
CA ALA A 261 -20.44 27.17 -1.41
C ALA A 261 -20.26 27.54 0.08
N ASP A 262 -19.76 28.76 0.35
CA ASP A 262 -19.59 29.30 1.70
C ASP A 262 -20.95 29.72 2.31
N ASP A 263 -21.85 28.78 2.41
CA ASP A 263 -23.15 28.86 3.06
C ASP A 263 -23.32 27.74 4.08
N ALA A 264 -23.62 28.09 5.32
CA ALA A 264 -23.63 27.14 6.43
C ALA A 264 -24.69 26.03 6.28
N GLU A 265 -25.87 26.37 5.74
CA GLU A 265 -26.95 25.41 5.52
C GLU A 265 -26.57 24.41 4.40
N THR A 266 -26.05 24.94 3.29
CA THR A 266 -25.56 24.14 2.16
C THR A 266 -24.43 23.19 2.57
N LEU A 267 -23.46 23.69 3.36
CA LEU A 267 -22.36 22.87 3.84
C LEU A 267 -22.84 21.77 4.80
N ARG A 268 -23.74 22.10 5.74
CA ARG A 268 -24.32 21.14 6.67
C ARG A 268 -25.04 20.03 5.90
N ALA A 269 -25.92 20.38 4.96
CA ALA A 269 -26.64 19.41 4.14
C ALA A 269 -25.67 18.53 3.33
N ALA A 270 -24.63 19.15 2.73
CA ALA A 270 -23.62 18.40 1.98
C ALA A 270 -22.85 17.40 2.85
N VAL A 271 -22.54 17.73 4.11
CA VAL A 271 -21.90 16.80 5.05
C VAL A 271 -22.87 15.70 5.46
N GLU A 272 -24.09 16.06 5.88
CA GLU A 272 -25.12 15.12 6.32
C GLU A 272 -25.41 14.03 5.25
N ASP A 273 -25.52 14.42 3.99
CA ASP A 273 -25.70 13.50 2.85
C ASP A 273 -24.57 12.48 2.73
N GLN A 274 -23.36 12.81 3.20
CA GLN A 274 -22.20 11.92 3.09
C GLN A 274 -22.05 10.97 4.29
N LEU A 275 -22.68 11.27 5.44
CA LEU A 275 -22.52 10.46 6.65
C LEU A 275 -22.98 9.01 6.47
N VAL A 276 -23.93 8.74 5.56
CA VAL A 276 -24.39 7.37 5.24
C VAL A 276 -23.24 6.47 4.73
N ARG A 277 -22.24 7.06 4.10
CA ARG A 277 -21.13 6.30 3.48
C ARG A 277 -19.76 6.64 4.02
N ALA A 278 -19.63 7.61 4.92
CA ALA A 278 -18.34 8.09 5.42
C ALA A 278 -18.00 7.46 6.77
N ASP A 279 -16.81 6.89 6.87
CA ASP A 279 -16.20 6.57 8.16
C ASP A 279 -15.39 7.78 8.69
N VAL A 280 -14.96 8.69 7.79
CA VAL A 280 -14.30 9.95 8.09
C VAL A 280 -14.73 11.02 7.09
N VAL A 281 -14.99 12.23 7.57
CA VAL A 281 -15.20 13.42 6.72
C VAL A 281 -14.00 14.36 6.86
N VAL A 282 -13.49 14.86 5.74
CA VAL A 282 -12.40 15.85 5.69
C VAL A 282 -12.90 17.06 4.92
N THR A 283 -12.87 18.24 5.56
CA THR A 283 -13.15 19.50 4.90
C THR A 283 -11.88 20.32 4.75
N SER A 284 -11.77 21.10 3.68
CA SER A 284 -10.66 22.04 3.45
C SER A 284 -11.21 23.42 3.11
N GLY A 285 -10.77 24.43 3.84
CA GLY A 285 -11.32 25.79 3.79
C GLY A 285 -12.25 26.09 4.97
N GLY A 286 -12.70 27.34 5.09
CA GLY A 286 -13.67 27.77 6.10
C GLY A 286 -13.22 27.67 7.57
N VAL A 287 -11.91 27.59 7.85
CA VAL A 287 -11.35 27.42 9.21
C VAL A 287 -10.44 28.60 9.65
N SER A 288 -10.42 29.68 8.91
CA SER A 288 -9.62 30.86 9.22
C SER A 288 -10.27 31.72 10.34
N VAL A 289 -9.51 32.62 10.95
CA VAL A 289 -10.02 33.59 11.94
C VAL A 289 -10.78 34.74 11.27
N GLY A 290 -11.20 34.62 10.03
CA GLY A 290 -11.92 35.61 9.25
C GLY A 290 -13.43 35.64 9.52
N ALA A 291 -14.11 36.65 8.97
CA ALA A 291 -15.54 36.84 9.13
C ALA A 291 -16.44 35.83 8.39
N TYR A 292 -15.83 34.87 7.65
CA TYR A 292 -16.52 33.90 6.79
C TYR A 292 -16.10 32.46 7.12
N ASP A 293 -16.13 32.10 8.41
CA ASP A 293 -15.76 30.75 8.84
C ASP A 293 -16.96 29.78 8.75
N VAL A 294 -17.37 29.44 7.53
CA VAL A 294 -18.60 28.70 7.26
C VAL A 294 -18.63 27.31 7.97
N VAL A 295 -17.48 26.65 8.12
CA VAL A 295 -17.44 25.35 8.84
C VAL A 295 -17.78 25.54 10.33
N LYS A 296 -17.37 26.64 10.95
CA LYS A 296 -17.72 26.95 12.35
C LYS A 296 -19.21 27.23 12.55
N GLU A 297 -19.82 27.89 11.57
CA GLU A 297 -21.25 28.18 11.60
C GLU A 297 -22.08 26.92 11.31
N ALA A 298 -21.64 26.12 10.35
CA ALA A 298 -22.32 24.90 9.95
C ALA A 298 -22.23 23.77 10.97
N MET A 299 -21.04 23.58 11.61
CA MET A 299 -20.72 22.40 12.42
C MET A 299 -20.43 22.79 13.87
N HIS A 300 -21.47 22.87 14.69
CA HIS A 300 -21.32 23.21 16.12
C HIS A 300 -20.58 22.16 16.93
N GLU A 301 -20.55 20.92 16.45
CA GLU A 301 -19.87 19.77 17.04
C GLU A 301 -18.35 19.78 16.80
N VAL A 302 -17.87 20.68 15.91
CA VAL A 302 -16.45 20.79 15.55
C VAL A 302 -15.77 21.84 16.42
N HIS A 303 -14.75 21.44 17.15
CA HIS A 303 -13.92 22.31 17.97
C HIS A 303 -12.74 22.84 17.19
N PHE A 304 -12.65 24.16 17.05
CA PHE A 304 -11.57 24.83 16.33
C PHE A 304 -10.46 25.25 17.28
N ARG A 305 -9.22 24.89 16.93
CA ARG A 305 -8.02 25.07 17.76
C ARG A 305 -6.92 25.82 17.02
N LYS A 306 -6.10 26.52 17.78
CA LYS A 306 -4.87 27.14 17.29
C LYS A 306 -3.70 26.22 17.64
N LEU A 307 -2.95 25.73 16.66
CA LEU A 307 -1.80 24.89 16.91
C LEU A 307 -0.48 25.66 16.84
N ALA A 308 0.49 25.21 17.64
CA ALA A 308 1.87 25.67 17.62
C ALA A 308 2.63 25.07 16.43
N MET A 309 2.14 25.32 15.20
CA MET A 309 2.74 24.83 13.97
C MET A 309 2.72 25.86 12.84
N GLN A 310 3.57 25.64 11.84
CA GLN A 310 3.62 26.38 10.59
C GLN A 310 4.06 25.47 9.44
N PRO A 311 3.28 25.39 8.33
CA PRO A 311 1.95 25.99 8.14
C PRO A 311 0.88 25.19 8.88
N GLY A 312 -0.40 25.67 8.86
CA GLY A 312 -1.53 24.89 9.35
C GLY A 312 -2.00 25.22 10.77
N LYS A 313 -1.74 26.45 11.26
CA LYS A 313 -2.13 26.87 12.62
C LYS A 313 -3.60 26.64 13.00
N PRO A 314 -4.63 26.99 12.18
CA PRO A 314 -6.01 26.68 12.49
C PRO A 314 -6.34 25.24 12.10
N GLN A 315 -6.96 24.50 13.01
CA GLN A 315 -7.45 23.13 12.79
C GLN A 315 -8.83 22.98 13.44
N GLY A 316 -9.69 22.13 12.86
CA GLY A 316 -10.95 21.74 13.45
C GLY A 316 -11.05 20.22 13.57
N PHE A 317 -11.60 19.76 14.69
CA PHE A 317 -11.92 18.37 14.91
C PHE A 317 -13.23 18.24 15.68
N GLY A 318 -14.07 17.30 15.25
CA GLY A 318 -15.32 16.97 15.91
C GLY A 318 -15.86 15.63 15.47
N ARG A 319 -17.02 15.26 16.01
CA ARG A 319 -17.76 14.05 15.63
C ARG A 319 -19.17 14.46 15.27
N VAL A 320 -19.59 14.10 14.08
CA VAL A 320 -20.85 14.57 13.49
C VAL A 320 -21.80 13.42 13.21
N GLY A 321 -23.08 13.73 13.24
CA GLY A 321 -24.15 12.78 12.97
C GLY A 321 -24.33 11.69 14.04
N PRO A 322 -25.31 10.78 13.84
CA PRO A 322 -25.72 9.79 14.82
C PRO A 322 -24.63 8.73 15.13
N GLU A 323 -23.79 8.43 14.15
CA GLU A 323 -22.70 7.43 14.30
C GLU A 323 -21.41 8.06 14.87
N ASN A 324 -21.43 9.35 15.23
CA ASN A 324 -20.27 10.08 15.72
C ASN A 324 -19.08 10.05 14.73
N THR A 325 -19.35 10.21 13.44
CA THR A 325 -18.34 10.18 12.37
C THR A 325 -17.30 11.27 12.61
N PRO A 326 -15.99 10.95 12.69
CA PRO A 326 -14.93 11.95 12.78
C PRO A 326 -14.96 12.93 11.61
N LEU A 327 -14.93 14.24 11.92
CA LEU A 327 -14.76 15.30 10.95
C LEU A 327 -13.50 16.10 11.27
N LEU A 328 -12.58 16.17 10.29
CA LEU A 328 -11.37 16.97 10.36
C LEU A 328 -11.50 18.15 9.40
N ALA A 329 -11.46 19.36 9.95
CA ALA A 329 -11.53 20.59 9.17
C ALA A 329 -10.14 21.22 9.03
N LEU A 330 -9.61 21.19 7.79
CA LEU A 330 -8.25 21.57 7.45
C LEU A 330 -8.19 22.98 6.86
N PRO A 331 -7.01 23.66 6.95
CA PRO A 331 -6.81 24.97 6.35
C PRO A 331 -7.04 25.01 4.84
N GLY A 332 -7.50 26.16 4.29
CA GLY A 332 -7.75 26.32 2.86
C GLY A 332 -6.49 26.44 1.99
N ASN A 333 -5.35 26.89 2.55
CA ASN A 333 -4.10 26.95 1.79
C ASN A 333 -3.57 25.54 1.46
N PRO A 334 -3.19 25.23 0.20
CA PRO A 334 -2.91 23.84 -0.24
C PRO A 334 -1.76 23.16 0.50
N VAL A 335 -0.68 23.89 0.81
CA VAL A 335 0.44 23.30 1.58
C VAL A 335 0.01 23.07 3.03
N SER A 336 -0.75 24.00 3.63
CA SER A 336 -1.26 23.83 4.99
C SER A 336 -2.19 22.64 5.09
N SER A 337 -3.07 22.49 4.12
CA SER A 337 -4.04 21.39 4.01
C SER A 337 -3.34 20.04 3.91
N TYR A 338 -2.33 19.92 3.04
CA TYR A 338 -1.58 18.70 2.85
C TYR A 338 -0.72 18.32 4.08
N VAL A 339 0.00 19.28 4.66
CA VAL A 339 0.76 19.05 5.89
C VAL A 339 -0.16 18.60 7.02
N SER A 340 -1.33 19.27 7.19
CA SER A 340 -2.32 18.85 8.18
C SER A 340 -2.90 17.46 7.90
N PHE A 341 -3.09 17.10 6.64
CA PHE A 341 -3.50 15.76 6.25
C PHE A 341 -2.48 14.72 6.71
N GLU A 342 -1.20 14.91 6.40
CA GLU A 342 -0.15 13.94 6.77
C GLU A 342 0.00 13.80 8.29
N LEU A 343 -0.21 14.88 9.05
CA LEU A 343 -0.07 14.87 10.50
C LEU A 343 -1.30 14.35 11.25
N PHE A 344 -2.51 14.52 10.71
CA PHE A 344 -3.75 14.24 11.45
C PHE A 344 -4.68 13.26 10.73
N VAL A 345 -4.94 13.45 9.43
CA VAL A 345 -5.90 12.60 8.69
C VAL A 345 -5.30 11.23 8.37
N ARG A 346 -4.04 11.20 7.92
CA ARG A 346 -3.35 9.95 7.65
C ARG A 346 -3.29 9.03 8.87
N PRO A 347 -2.89 9.50 10.09
CA PRO A 347 -2.94 8.67 11.30
C PRO A 347 -4.34 8.13 11.61
N VAL A 348 -5.40 8.93 11.42
CA VAL A 348 -6.80 8.48 11.58
C VAL A 348 -7.12 7.33 10.62
N ILE A 349 -6.82 7.48 9.33
CA ILE A 349 -7.06 6.45 8.32
C ILE A 349 -6.30 5.16 8.68
N ARG A 350 -5.03 5.28 9.04
CA ARG A 350 -4.17 4.14 9.37
C ARG A 350 -4.61 3.45 10.67
N THR A 351 -5.07 4.20 11.67
CA THR A 351 -5.65 3.64 12.90
C THR A 351 -6.93 2.88 12.60
N MET A 352 -7.86 3.44 11.81
CA MET A 352 -9.09 2.77 11.42
C MET A 352 -8.83 1.48 10.63
N LEU A 353 -7.81 1.49 9.78
CA LEU A 353 -7.35 0.31 9.02
C LEU A 353 -6.70 -0.75 9.95
N GLY A 354 -6.35 -0.40 11.18
CA GLY A 354 -5.65 -1.29 12.11
C GLY A 354 -4.18 -1.51 11.75
N SER A 355 -3.56 -0.54 11.07
CA SER A 355 -2.14 -0.59 10.73
C SER A 355 -1.26 -0.36 11.95
N ALA A 356 -0.14 -1.07 12.05
CA ALA A 356 0.86 -0.83 13.08
C ALA A 356 1.56 0.52 12.90
N ASP A 357 1.87 0.86 11.65
CA ASP A 357 2.53 2.12 11.29
C ASP A 357 1.50 3.16 10.88
N ILE A 358 1.12 4.04 11.81
CA ILE A 358 0.14 5.10 11.56
C ILE A 358 0.77 6.39 11.04
N HIS A 359 2.06 6.59 11.27
CA HIS A 359 2.83 7.77 10.86
C HIS A 359 3.66 7.52 9.60
N ARG A 360 4.11 8.59 8.96
CA ARG A 360 5.19 8.53 7.97
C ARG A 360 6.52 8.25 8.66
N THR A 361 7.43 7.65 7.93
CA THR A 361 8.81 7.42 8.39
C THR A 361 9.50 8.76 8.62
N ILE A 362 10.15 8.91 9.78
CA ILE A 362 10.98 10.07 10.11
C ILE A 362 12.44 9.60 10.14
N LEU A 363 13.29 10.32 9.41
CA LEU A 363 14.73 10.05 9.33
C LEU A 363 15.53 11.32 9.59
N PRO A 364 16.72 11.24 10.20
CA PRO A 364 17.64 12.36 10.26
C PRO A 364 18.30 12.58 8.89
N ALA A 365 18.52 13.85 8.54
CA ALA A 365 19.26 14.23 7.34
C ALA A 365 20.05 15.53 7.56
N VAL A 366 21.16 15.67 6.88
CA VAL A 366 21.91 16.91 6.82
C VAL A 366 21.21 17.90 5.90
N CYS A 367 21.03 19.14 6.35
CA CYS A 367 20.52 20.24 5.54
C CYS A 367 21.69 21.12 5.06
N PRO A 368 22.22 20.93 3.82
CA PRO A 368 23.43 21.65 3.37
C PRO A 368 23.24 23.17 3.37
N GLU A 369 22.07 23.65 2.98
CA GLU A 369 21.75 25.08 2.91
C GLU A 369 21.34 25.66 4.28
N GLY A 370 20.97 24.79 5.23
CA GLY A 370 20.36 25.21 6.50
C GLY A 370 18.94 25.76 6.33
N VAL A 371 18.42 26.30 7.44
CA VAL A 371 17.14 27.03 7.48
C VAL A 371 17.41 28.38 8.14
N ALA A 372 17.42 29.44 7.34
CA ALA A 372 17.84 30.77 7.79
C ALA A 372 16.90 31.39 8.85
N SER A 373 15.64 30.98 8.91
CA SER A 373 14.66 31.48 9.90
C SER A 373 13.52 30.50 10.07
N SER A 374 13.19 30.17 11.31
CA SER A 374 12.00 29.42 11.73
C SER A 374 11.27 30.20 12.82
N PRO A 375 9.92 30.21 12.85
CA PRO A 375 9.17 30.94 13.84
C PRO A 375 9.33 30.33 15.23
N LYS A 376 9.64 31.19 16.20
CA LYS A 376 9.71 30.78 17.60
C LYS A 376 8.40 30.22 18.12
N ASP A 377 8.44 29.26 19.00
CA ASP A 377 7.30 28.61 19.67
C ASP A 377 6.32 27.91 18.69
N ARG A 378 6.81 27.49 17.51
CA ARG A 378 6.04 26.75 16.52
C ARG A 378 6.90 25.71 15.83
N ARG A 379 6.41 24.50 15.74
CA ARG A 379 7.02 23.46 14.88
C ARG A 379 6.82 23.82 13.43
N GLN A 380 7.89 23.96 12.69
CA GLN A 380 7.82 24.30 11.27
C GLN A 380 8.00 23.05 10.40
N PHE A 381 7.16 22.95 9.36
CA PHE A 381 7.22 21.92 8.35
C PHE A 381 7.52 22.58 7.00
N LEU A 382 8.74 22.40 6.50
CA LEU A 382 9.16 22.94 5.22
C LEU A 382 9.19 21.82 4.16
N ARG A 383 8.85 22.17 2.94
CA ARG A 383 9.00 21.25 1.81
C ARG A 383 10.48 21.01 1.56
N GLY A 384 10.86 19.74 1.38
CA GLY A 384 12.23 19.32 1.16
C GLY A 384 12.35 18.29 0.05
N TRP A 385 13.51 18.26 -0.55
CA TRP A 385 13.95 17.16 -1.40
C TRP A 385 14.99 16.36 -0.63
N TYR A 386 14.60 15.16 -0.22
CA TYR A 386 15.43 14.22 0.53
C TYR A 386 16.18 13.30 -0.44
N GLU A 387 17.47 13.14 -0.21
CA GLU A 387 18.34 12.19 -0.88
C GLU A 387 18.92 11.22 0.15
N PRO A 388 18.73 9.90 -0.03
CA PRO A 388 19.20 8.91 0.94
C PRO A 388 20.73 8.90 1.03
N ALA A 389 21.27 8.41 2.16
CA ALA A 389 22.68 8.20 2.35
C ALA A 389 23.25 7.27 1.24
N THR A 390 24.45 7.59 0.79
CA THR A 390 25.22 6.78 -0.16
C THR A 390 26.55 6.36 0.45
N ILE A 391 27.35 5.57 -0.30
CA ILE A 391 28.71 5.21 0.12
C ILE A 391 29.60 6.45 0.27
N ASP A 392 29.28 7.54 -0.45
CA ASP A 392 30.07 8.76 -0.53
C ASP A 392 29.62 9.86 0.44
N GLY A 393 28.46 9.69 1.13
CA GLY A 393 27.99 10.74 2.04
C GLY A 393 26.71 10.40 2.79
N PRO A 394 26.37 11.21 3.81
CA PRO A 394 25.17 11.07 4.61
C PRO A 394 23.91 11.39 3.79
N ALA A 395 22.74 11.03 4.34
CA ALA A 395 21.48 11.50 3.81
C ALA A 395 21.40 13.04 3.87
N THR A 396 20.86 13.64 2.83
CA THR A 396 20.71 15.10 2.74
C THR A 396 19.27 15.50 2.47
N VAL A 397 18.92 16.73 2.86
CA VAL A 397 17.63 17.34 2.51
C VAL A 397 17.82 18.80 2.15
N SER A 398 17.37 19.20 0.99
CA SER A 398 17.39 20.60 0.52
C SER A 398 15.99 21.20 0.56
N PRO A 399 15.79 22.42 1.11
CA PRO A 399 14.51 23.11 1.08
C PRO A 399 14.01 23.35 -0.35
N VAL A 400 12.72 23.10 -0.60
CA VAL A 400 12.09 23.33 -1.89
C VAL A 400 11.14 24.52 -1.83
N GLY A 401 11.50 25.60 -2.52
CA GLY A 401 10.76 26.86 -2.52
C GLY A 401 10.84 27.61 -1.19
N GLY A 402 10.01 28.64 -1.06
CA GLY A 402 9.95 29.46 0.17
C GLY A 402 8.99 28.89 1.22
N THR A 403 8.73 29.63 2.31
CA THR A 403 7.86 29.22 3.44
C THR A 403 6.36 29.39 3.17
N GLY A 404 5.96 29.96 2.03
CA GLY A 404 4.56 30.28 1.71
C GLY A 404 3.67 29.05 1.61
N SER A 405 2.50 29.11 2.26
CA SER A 405 1.53 28.01 2.31
C SER A 405 0.69 27.82 1.03
N HIS A 406 0.80 28.74 0.07
CA HIS A 406 0.16 28.72 -1.24
C HIS A 406 1.03 28.06 -2.33
N LEU A 407 2.27 27.69 -2.04
CA LEU A 407 3.26 27.23 -3.02
C LEU A 407 3.06 25.74 -3.38
N ILE A 408 1.95 25.43 -4.03
CA ILE A 408 1.59 24.05 -4.42
C ILE A 408 2.59 23.44 -5.43
N LYS A 409 3.17 24.27 -6.34
CA LYS A 409 4.22 23.80 -7.26
C LYS A 409 5.43 23.27 -6.48
N ALA A 410 5.89 23.99 -5.47
CA ALA A 410 6.99 23.56 -4.63
C ALA A 410 6.64 22.27 -3.85
N MET A 411 5.38 22.11 -3.42
CA MET A 411 4.91 20.88 -2.80
C MET A 411 4.98 19.68 -3.76
N ALA A 412 4.57 19.87 -5.01
CA ALA A 412 4.62 18.82 -6.03
C ALA A 412 6.05 18.39 -6.43
N HIS A 413 7.05 19.22 -6.15
CA HIS A 413 8.49 18.93 -6.38
C HIS A 413 9.22 18.53 -5.10
N SER A 414 8.53 18.20 -4.01
CA SER A 414 9.12 17.71 -2.77
C SER A 414 8.75 16.25 -2.51
N ASN A 415 9.67 15.51 -1.91
CA ASN A 415 9.46 14.12 -1.47
C ASN A 415 9.53 13.99 0.06
N ALA A 416 9.67 15.13 0.77
CA ALA A 416 9.83 15.15 2.21
C ALA A 416 9.35 16.46 2.84
N LEU A 417 9.10 16.42 4.16
CA LEU A 417 8.94 17.61 4.99
C LEU A 417 10.11 17.70 5.98
N ILE A 418 10.84 18.81 5.92
CA ILE A 418 11.85 19.16 6.93
C ILE A 418 11.11 19.61 8.18
N VAL A 419 11.45 19.06 9.33
CA VAL A 419 10.87 19.40 10.62
C VAL A 419 11.83 20.27 11.42
N VAL A 420 11.43 21.51 11.71
CA VAL A 420 12.17 22.38 12.62
C VAL A 420 11.40 22.47 13.94
N PRO A 421 11.98 22.03 15.08
CA PRO A 421 11.32 22.03 16.38
C PRO A 421 10.95 23.45 16.86
N GLU A 422 10.02 23.53 17.79
CA GLU A 422 9.45 24.78 18.32
C GLU A 422 10.47 25.72 18.97
N ASN A 423 11.53 25.16 19.54
CA ASN A 423 12.62 25.87 20.23
C ASN A 423 13.79 26.25 19.30
N VAL A 424 13.72 25.89 18.03
CA VAL A 424 14.77 26.17 17.02
C VAL A 424 14.28 27.26 16.08
N THR A 425 15.02 28.37 16.03
CA THR A 425 14.67 29.52 15.16
C THR A 425 15.55 29.60 13.91
N GLU A 426 16.56 28.77 13.81
CA GLU A 426 17.52 28.74 12.71
C GLU A 426 18.22 27.36 12.69
N VAL A 427 18.51 26.84 11.53
CA VAL A 427 19.39 25.68 11.33
C VAL A 427 20.57 26.14 10.52
N ALA A 428 21.78 26.00 11.06
CA ALA A 428 23.00 26.38 10.36
C ALA A 428 23.20 25.54 9.09
N PRO A 429 23.84 26.06 8.05
CA PRO A 429 24.24 25.26 6.91
C PRO A 429 25.04 24.01 7.33
N GLY A 430 24.66 22.84 6.82
CA GLY A 430 25.20 21.55 7.22
C GLY A 430 24.65 21.01 8.54
N GLY A 431 23.67 21.68 9.16
CA GLY A 431 22.99 21.19 10.37
C GLY A 431 22.10 19.98 10.09
N GLU A 432 21.89 19.14 11.11
CA GLU A 432 21.01 17.97 11.05
C GLU A 432 19.58 18.37 11.40
N VAL A 433 18.62 17.80 10.67
CA VAL A 433 17.17 17.99 10.85
C VAL A 433 16.46 16.66 10.74
N ASP A 434 15.30 16.55 11.38
CA ASP A 434 14.36 15.46 11.13
C ASP A 434 13.60 15.70 9.83
N VAL A 435 13.37 14.61 9.10
CA VAL A 435 12.68 14.63 7.80
C VAL A 435 11.57 13.61 7.80
N VAL A 436 10.35 14.05 7.56
CA VAL A 436 9.19 13.18 7.30
C VAL A 436 9.16 12.83 5.83
N LEU A 437 9.33 11.56 5.48
CA LEU A 437 9.27 11.10 4.10
C LEU A 437 7.82 11.08 3.59
N LEU A 438 7.60 11.59 2.39
CA LEU A 438 6.26 11.64 1.75
C LEU A 438 6.04 10.52 0.72
N ALA A 439 7.11 9.84 0.32
CA ALA A 439 7.07 8.72 -0.63
C ALA A 439 7.46 7.41 0.05
#